data_9f39e16e0544d01b0c8698224a47e6b4
#
_entry.id   9f39e16e0544d01b0c8698224a47e6b4
#
_cell.length_a   1.000
_cell.length_b   1.000
_cell.length_c   1.000
_cell.angle_alpha   90.00
_cell.angle_beta   90.00
_cell.angle_gamma   90.00
#
_symmetry.space_group_name_H-M   'P 1'
#
loop_
_entity.id
_entity.type
_entity.pdbx_description
1 polymer ?
#
loop_
_entity_poly.entity_id
_entity_poly.type
_entity_poly.pdbx_seq_one_letter_code
_entity_poly.pdbx_strand_id
1 'polypeptide(L)'
;MKKGLFIVSILLLSAVVHGQQEIKLEELTKHVGDSVTVCTKIYGGIFLDRSKDTPTLLNAGDKYPNAPLTIVIGPDARQKFKEKPEVFYKDKEVCVTGKISLYKDKPQIVVYNEQQIVVK
;
A
#
# COMPACT_ATOMS: atom_id res chain seq x y z
N MET A 1 -3.64 -48.37 -24.56
CA MET A 1 -3.65 -47.94 -24.19
C MET A 1 -3.41 -47.00 -23.54
N LYS A 2 -3.38 -46.64 -23.36
CA LYS A 2 -3.28 -45.95 -22.84
C LYS A 2 -3.09 -44.93 -22.35
N LYS A 3 -3.01 -44.45 -22.35
CA LYS A 3 -2.92 -43.65 -22.02
C LYS A 3 -2.80 -42.68 -21.46
N GLY A 4 -2.79 -42.32 -21.27
CA GLY A 4 -2.79 -41.48 -20.85
C GLY A 4 -2.68 -40.65 -20.26
N LEU A 5 -2.57 -40.31 -20.09
CA LEU A 5 -2.56 -39.53 -19.52
C LEU A 5 -2.27 -38.57 -18.90
N PHE A 6 -2.14 -38.17 -18.88
CA PHE A 6 -1.91 -37.34 -18.42
C PHE A 6 -1.81 -36.32 -18.01
N ILE A 7 -1.84 -35.91 -18.01
CA ILE A 7 -1.86 -35.07 -17.76
C ILE A 7 -1.86 -34.15 -17.09
N VAL A 8 -1.83 -33.98 -16.85
CA VAL A 8 -1.96 -33.13 -16.28
C VAL A 8 -1.71 -32.25 -15.76
N SER A 9 -1.45 -31.92 -15.77
CA SER A 9 -1.22 -31.07 -15.37
C SER A 9 -1.18 -30.11 -15.00
N ILE A 10 -1.26 -29.83 -15.00
CA ILE A 10 -1.26 -28.98 -14.72
C ILE A 10 -1.33 -28.08 -14.13
N LEU A 11 -1.43 -28.02 -14.09
CA LEU A 11 -1.61 -27.25 -13.64
C LEU A 11 -1.44 -26.45 -12.98
N LEU A 12 -1.22 -26.45 -12.89
CA LEU A 12 -0.98 -25.74 -12.40
C LEU A 12 -0.91 -24.83 -12.10
N LEU A 13 -0.90 -24.63 -12.20
CA LEU A 13 -0.73 -23.83 -12.11
C LEU A 13 -0.86 -22.93 -11.72
N SER A 14 -0.92 -22.94 -11.89
CA SER A 14 -1.01 -22.18 -11.60
C SER A 14 -1.04 -21.42 -10.87
N ALA A 15 -1.27 -21.46 -10.76
CA ALA A 15 -1.45 -20.81 -9.94
C ALA A 15 -0.78 -19.94 -9.44
N VAL A 16 -0.52 -19.58 -9.54
CA VAL A 16 0.21 -18.85 -9.25
C VAL A 16 -0.01 -17.55 -9.19
N VAL A 17 -0.61 -17.35 -8.75
CA VAL A 17 -0.83 -16.12 -8.72
C VAL A 17 -0.18 -15.45 -7.76
N HIS A 18 0.05 -14.35 -7.92
CA HIS A 18 0.84 -13.70 -7.16
C HIS A 18 0.26 -12.51 -6.70
N GLY A 19 -0.86 -12.48 -6.16
CA GLY A 19 -1.40 -11.36 -5.50
C GLY A 19 -0.44 -10.93 -4.42
N GLN A 20 -0.43 -9.67 -4.05
CA GLN A 20 0.39 -9.22 -2.94
C GLN A 20 -0.11 -9.85 -1.66
N GLN A 21 0.81 -10.23 -0.79
CA GLN A 21 0.45 -10.78 0.50
C GLN A 21 -0.22 -9.70 1.34
N GLU A 22 -1.37 -10.00 1.90
CA GLU A 22 -2.02 -9.08 2.83
C GLU A 22 -1.48 -9.32 4.23
N ILE A 23 -1.05 -8.26 4.90
CA ILE A 23 -0.52 -8.34 6.25
C ILE A 23 -1.26 -7.37 7.15
N LYS A 24 -1.10 -7.57 8.46
CA LYS A 24 -1.70 -6.69 9.46
C LYS A 24 -0.73 -5.58 9.84
N LEU A 25 -1.26 -4.50 10.40
CA LEU A 25 -0.42 -3.38 10.85
C LEU A 25 0.67 -3.84 11.81
N GLU A 26 0.36 -4.81 12.67
CA GLU A 26 1.33 -5.30 13.65
C GLU A 26 2.50 -6.02 13.01
N GLU A 27 2.38 -6.38 11.74
CA GLU A 27 3.41 -7.15 11.04
C GLU A 27 4.31 -6.30 10.16
N LEU A 28 4.10 -4.99 10.12
CA LEU A 28 4.83 -4.12 9.19
C LEU A 28 6.34 -4.27 9.31
N THR A 29 6.87 -4.28 10.53
CA THR A 29 8.32 -4.32 10.71
C THR A 29 8.93 -5.66 10.31
N LYS A 30 8.12 -6.70 10.19
CA LYS A 30 8.59 -8.01 9.74
C LYS A 30 8.68 -8.09 8.22
N HIS A 31 8.14 -7.12 7.51
CA HIS A 31 8.05 -7.15 6.06
C HIS A 31 8.73 -5.98 5.37
N VAL A 32 9.70 -5.35 6.05
CA VAL A 32 10.47 -4.26 5.44
C VAL A 32 11.18 -4.80 4.20
N GLY A 33 10.99 -4.11 3.09
CA GLY A 33 11.55 -4.53 1.80
C GLY A 33 10.59 -5.36 0.97
N ASP A 34 9.50 -5.84 1.56
CA ASP A 34 8.51 -6.64 0.84
C ASP A 34 7.39 -5.78 0.30
N SER A 35 6.84 -6.19 -0.85
CA SER A 35 5.62 -5.58 -1.37
C SER A 35 4.43 -6.33 -0.78
N VAL A 36 3.56 -5.60 -0.12
CA VAL A 36 2.44 -6.19 0.62
C VAL A 36 1.19 -5.33 0.44
N THR A 37 0.07 -5.87 0.87
CA THR A 37 -1.18 -5.11 0.98
C THR A 37 -1.53 -4.97 2.45
N VAL A 38 -1.84 -3.75 2.87
CA VAL A 38 -2.26 -3.47 4.25
C VAL A 38 -3.60 -2.77 4.18
N CYS A 39 -4.59 -3.32 4.87
CA CYS A 39 -5.93 -2.72 4.89
C CYS A 39 -6.14 -2.07 6.26
N THR A 40 -6.48 -0.79 6.26
CA THR A 40 -6.62 -0.03 7.50
C THR A 40 -7.34 1.28 7.22
N LYS A 41 -7.67 1.99 8.28
CA LYS A 41 -8.32 3.29 8.16
C LYS A 41 -7.27 4.38 8.02
N ILE A 42 -7.56 5.36 7.18
CA ILE A 42 -6.76 6.59 7.06
C ILE A 42 -7.34 7.61 8.03
N TYR A 43 -6.49 8.14 8.90
CA TYR A 43 -6.92 9.09 9.94
C TYR A 43 -6.71 10.54 9.56
N GLY A 44 -6.24 10.79 8.33
CA GLY A 44 -5.99 12.13 7.85
C GLY A 44 -4.63 12.19 7.20
N GLY A 45 -4.21 13.38 6.88
CA GLY A 45 -2.92 13.57 6.23
C GLY A 45 -2.63 15.04 6.02
N ILE A 46 -1.52 15.30 5.37
CA ILE A 46 -1.07 16.67 5.12
C ILE A 46 -0.31 16.72 3.81
N PHE A 47 -0.53 17.80 3.08
CA PHE A 47 0.27 18.10 1.90
C PHE A 47 1.33 19.12 2.32
N LEU A 48 2.59 18.70 2.29
CA LEU A 48 3.69 19.57 2.71
C LEU A 48 4.15 20.40 1.52
N ASP A 49 3.35 21.37 1.12
CA ASP A 49 3.57 22.15 -0.09
C ASP A 49 4.73 23.13 -0.01
N ARG A 50 5.30 23.32 1.18
CA ARG A 50 6.46 24.19 1.36
C ARG A 50 7.74 23.45 1.64
N SER A 51 7.68 22.13 1.76
CA SER A 51 8.89 21.38 2.02
C SER A 51 9.55 20.99 0.68
N LYS A 52 10.82 20.62 0.77
CA LYS A 52 11.49 20.05 -0.38
C LYS A 52 10.74 18.79 -0.77
N ASP A 53 10.61 18.50 -2.05
CA ASP A 53 9.93 17.35 -2.59
C ASP A 53 8.41 17.36 -2.38
N THR A 54 7.85 18.33 -1.70
CA THR A 54 6.40 18.54 -1.54
C THR A 54 5.58 17.25 -1.45
N PRO A 55 5.87 16.38 -0.46
CA PRO A 55 5.13 15.12 -0.36
C PRO A 55 3.76 15.31 0.27
N THR A 56 2.85 14.41 -0.05
CA THR A 56 1.60 14.25 0.68
C THR A 56 1.76 13.03 1.58
N LEU A 57 1.43 13.19 2.86
CA LEU A 57 1.57 12.13 3.85
C LEU A 57 0.20 11.77 4.39
N LEU A 58 -0.14 10.48 4.39
CA LEU A 58 -1.39 10.01 4.97
C LEU A 58 -1.07 9.17 6.19
N ASN A 59 -1.83 9.36 7.25
CA ASN A 59 -1.64 8.64 8.51
C ASN A 59 -2.56 7.42 8.52
N ALA A 60 -1.96 6.24 8.50
CA ALA A 60 -2.68 4.99 8.42
C ALA A 60 -2.60 4.23 9.74
N GLY A 61 -3.75 3.83 10.26
CA GLY A 61 -3.83 3.01 11.46
C GLY A 61 -4.04 3.78 12.76
N ASP A 62 -3.71 5.05 12.77
CA ASP A 62 -3.95 5.95 13.91
C ASP A 62 -3.65 7.37 13.45
N LYS A 63 -3.96 8.31 14.32
CA LYS A 63 -3.70 9.73 14.05
C LYS A 63 -2.22 10.05 14.21
N TYR A 64 -1.79 11.13 13.58
CA TYR A 64 -0.46 11.69 13.81
C TYR A 64 -0.36 12.14 15.28
N PRO A 65 0.72 11.88 15.97
CA PRO A 65 1.98 11.28 15.51
C PRO A 65 2.07 9.76 15.77
N ASN A 66 0.94 9.11 16.09
CA ASN A 66 0.96 7.72 16.51
C ASN A 66 0.67 6.72 15.39
N ALA A 67 0.55 7.19 14.15
CA ALA A 67 0.24 6.30 13.03
C ALA A 67 1.35 5.26 12.84
N PRO A 68 1.02 3.97 12.84
CA PRO A 68 2.01 2.94 12.63
C PRO A 68 2.52 2.86 11.20
N LEU A 69 1.80 3.47 10.27
CA LEU A 69 2.19 3.46 8.86
C LEU A 69 1.93 4.84 8.26
N THR A 70 2.91 5.34 7.50
CA THR A 70 2.72 6.57 6.73
C THR A 70 2.67 6.19 5.25
N ILE A 71 1.68 6.71 4.54
CA ILE A 71 1.60 6.56 3.10
C ILE A 71 2.14 7.83 2.49
N VAL A 72 3.16 7.69 1.63
CA VAL A 72 3.87 8.83 1.05
C VAL A 72 3.51 8.93 -0.42
N ILE A 73 3.02 10.09 -0.83
CA ILE A 73 2.67 10.35 -2.23
C ILE A 73 3.53 11.54 -2.67
N GLY A 74 4.42 11.30 -3.63
CA GLY A 74 5.27 12.36 -4.15
C GLY A 74 4.49 13.32 -5.04
N PRO A 75 5.10 14.45 -5.44
CA PRO A 75 4.38 15.47 -6.19
C PRO A 75 3.90 14.98 -7.56
N ASP A 76 4.70 14.17 -8.24
CA ASP A 76 4.29 13.67 -9.56
C ASP A 76 3.12 12.72 -9.44
N ALA A 77 3.15 11.83 -8.46
CA ALA A 77 2.06 10.90 -8.21
C ALA A 77 0.79 11.64 -7.79
N ARG A 78 0.96 12.66 -6.94
CA ARG A 78 -0.18 13.44 -6.45
C ARG A 78 -0.99 14.03 -7.61
N GLN A 79 -0.32 14.50 -8.65
CA GLN A 79 -0.99 15.11 -9.79
C GLN A 79 -1.89 14.13 -10.53
N LYS A 80 -1.65 12.84 -10.39
CA LYS A 80 -2.44 11.82 -11.08
C LYS A 80 -3.67 11.38 -10.31
N PHE A 81 -3.83 11.85 -9.06
CA PHE A 81 -5.01 11.54 -8.28
C PHE A 81 -6.14 12.47 -8.68
N LYS A 82 -7.37 11.95 -8.73
CA LYS A 82 -8.53 12.75 -9.09
C LYS A 82 -8.87 13.77 -8.03
N GLU A 83 -8.64 13.41 -6.77
CA GLU A 83 -8.95 14.27 -5.63
C GLU A 83 -7.69 14.50 -4.83
N LYS A 84 -7.69 15.53 -3.97
CA LYS A 84 -6.59 15.74 -3.04
C LYS A 84 -6.54 14.58 -2.06
N PRO A 85 -5.47 13.77 -2.05
CA PRO A 85 -5.48 12.55 -1.24
C PRO A 85 -5.71 12.79 0.25
N GLU A 86 -5.11 13.84 0.80
CA GLU A 86 -5.26 14.13 2.23
C GLU A 86 -6.68 14.48 2.62
N VAL A 87 -7.48 14.92 1.67
CA VAL A 87 -8.90 15.24 1.90
C VAL A 87 -9.76 14.02 1.58
N PHE A 88 -9.52 13.41 0.43
CA PHE A 88 -10.38 12.34 -0.06
C PHE A 88 -10.34 11.09 0.81
N TYR A 89 -9.14 10.69 1.23
CA TYR A 89 -9.02 9.42 1.98
C TYR A 89 -9.26 9.54 3.47
N LYS A 90 -9.40 10.76 3.98
CA LYS A 90 -9.59 10.95 5.42
C LYS A 90 -10.81 10.17 5.90
N ASP A 91 -10.62 9.41 6.97
CA ASP A 91 -11.65 8.61 7.64
C ASP A 91 -12.17 7.44 6.82
N LYS A 92 -11.51 7.10 5.71
CA LYS A 92 -11.93 5.95 4.90
C LYS A 92 -11.10 4.73 5.23
N GLU A 93 -11.75 3.57 5.12
CA GLU A 93 -11.07 2.28 5.17
C GLU A 93 -10.51 2.01 3.79
N VAL A 94 -9.24 1.69 3.72
CA VAL A 94 -8.57 1.44 2.44
C VAL A 94 -7.70 0.21 2.53
N CYS A 95 -7.34 -0.33 1.36
CA CYS A 95 -6.25 -1.29 1.26
C CYS A 95 -5.17 -0.65 0.41
N VAL A 96 -3.97 -0.53 0.97
CA VAL A 96 -2.85 0.05 0.26
C VAL A 96 -1.84 -1.03 -0.06
N THR A 97 -1.34 -1.03 -1.28
CA THR A 97 -0.37 -2.01 -1.75
C THR A 97 0.92 -1.32 -2.14
N GLY A 98 2.03 -1.85 -1.67
CA GLY A 98 3.33 -1.32 -2.03
C GLY A 98 4.42 -1.90 -1.17
N LYS A 99 5.64 -1.44 -1.45
CA LYS A 99 6.82 -1.90 -0.75
C LYS A 99 6.97 -1.16 0.56
N ILE A 100 7.18 -1.89 1.65
CA ILE A 100 7.43 -1.27 2.94
C ILE A 100 8.89 -0.83 3.00
N SER A 101 9.10 0.43 3.32
CA SER A 101 10.42 0.95 3.61
C SER A 101 10.38 1.69 4.95
N LEU A 102 11.53 2.07 5.45
CA LEU A 102 11.61 2.80 6.71
C LEU A 102 12.10 4.21 6.45
N TYR A 103 11.48 5.16 7.10
CA TYR A 103 11.97 6.53 7.15
C TYR A 103 12.14 6.89 8.63
N LYS A 104 13.37 7.14 9.03
CA LYS A 104 13.70 7.39 10.45
C LYS A 104 13.12 6.29 11.33
N ASP A 105 13.32 5.04 10.90
CA ASP A 105 12.89 3.83 11.59
C ASP A 105 11.38 3.63 11.66
N LYS A 106 10.61 4.41 10.90
CA LYS A 106 9.15 4.25 10.88
C LYS A 106 8.70 3.68 9.54
N PRO A 107 7.79 2.71 9.56
CA PRO A 107 7.30 2.12 8.29
C PRO A 107 6.56 3.11 7.43
N GLN A 108 6.81 3.03 6.13
CA GLN A 108 6.08 3.79 5.14
C GLN A 108 5.90 2.97 3.87
N ILE A 109 4.90 3.33 3.10
CA ILE A 109 4.71 2.83 1.75
C ILE A 109 4.64 4.02 0.82
N VAL A 110 5.50 4.04 -0.20
CA VAL A 110 5.48 5.10 -1.21
C VAL A 110 4.50 4.68 -2.29
N VAL A 111 3.57 5.57 -2.61
CA VAL A 111 2.52 5.31 -3.60
C VAL A 111 2.81 6.14 -4.84
N TYR A 112 2.81 5.48 -5.99
CA TYR A 112 3.12 6.10 -7.28
C TYR A 112 1.91 6.29 -8.16
N ASN A 113 0.79 5.65 -7.84
CA ASN A 113 -0.45 5.82 -8.58
C ASN A 113 -1.65 5.50 -7.72
N GLU A 114 -2.79 6.00 -8.16
CA GLU A 114 -4.03 5.92 -7.40
C GLU A 114 -4.51 4.48 -7.17
N GLN A 115 -4.17 3.57 -8.08
CA GLN A 115 -4.61 2.19 -7.98
C GLN A 115 -4.00 1.45 -6.79
N GLN A 116 -2.92 1.98 -6.22
CA GLN A 116 -2.31 1.36 -5.05
C GLN A 116 -3.13 1.58 -3.77
N ILE A 117 -4.09 2.52 -3.76
CA ILE A 117 -4.95 2.77 -2.62
C ILE A 117 -6.38 2.51 -3.05
N VAL A 118 -6.96 1.43 -2.54
CA VAL A 118 -8.32 1.02 -2.90
C VAL A 118 -9.23 1.24 -1.70
N VAL A 119 -10.29 2.02 -1.89
CA VAL A 119 -11.28 2.24 -0.83
C VAL A 119 -12.12 0.99 -0.70
N LYS A 120 -12.32 0.54 0.51
CA LYS A 120 -13.12 -0.67 0.78
C LYS A 120 -14.61 -0.36 0.76
#